data_c6ddcd02a341f781dcaad0fc45e570fb
#
_entry.id   c6ddcd02a341f781dcaad0fc45e570fb
#
_cell.length_a   1.000
_cell.length_b   1.000
_cell.length_c   1.000
_cell.angle_alpha   90.00
_cell.angle_beta   90.00
_cell.angle_gamma   90.00
#
_symmetry.space_group_name_H-M   'P 1'
#
loop_
_entity.id
_entity.type
_entity.pdbx_description
1 polymer ?
#
loop_
_entity_poly.entity_id
_entity_poly.type
_entity_poly.pdbx_seq_one_letter_code
_entity_poly.pdbx_strand_id
1 'polypeptide(L)'
;MGNMRCMYLPTGKYRCSVRNLEGSLADENITVTDMALEKNYDLTVGSLSGKATWENGSSFDANTPWGIYLENKDISFEGNITQDGSYKIPNITAYGTYDVTVIPLNGSDDRTKVGTVTINSETTEQDFVISGYLLQITLQDSTGEGKSFVNVTISGPETSPVNYECFTNFRGEISLIVSTPGTYEISVNNISCGNVTVTDKNVAKVIQM
;
A
#
# COMPACT_ATOMS: atom_id res chain seq x y z
N MET A 1 -8.29 21.56 -23.78
CA MET A 1 -7.82 22.50 -22.73
C MET A 1 -9.03 23.17 -22.09
N GLY A 2 -9.21 23.00 -20.79
CA GLY A 2 -10.26 23.66 -20.03
C GLY A 2 -9.73 24.95 -19.42
N ASN A 3 -10.35 26.09 -19.70
CA ASN A 3 -10.04 27.36 -19.04
C ASN A 3 -10.99 27.55 -17.87
N MET A 4 -10.46 27.62 -16.65
CA MET A 4 -11.21 28.07 -15.48
C MET A 4 -10.89 29.55 -15.22
N ARG A 5 -11.91 30.40 -15.15
CA ARG A 5 -11.77 31.80 -14.75
C ARG A 5 -12.45 32.04 -13.42
N CYS A 6 -11.66 32.44 -12.41
CA CYS A 6 -12.20 33.05 -11.19
C CYS A 6 -12.19 34.57 -11.39
N MET A 7 -13.37 35.18 -11.39
CA MET A 7 -13.48 36.62 -11.50
C MET A 7 -13.69 37.24 -10.11
N TYR A 8 -13.00 38.36 -9.83
CA TYR A 8 -13.14 39.18 -8.59
C TYR A 8 -12.68 38.49 -7.30
N LEU A 9 -11.49 37.86 -7.32
CA LEU A 9 -10.83 37.52 -6.08
C LEU A 9 -10.18 38.76 -5.47
N PRO A 10 -10.45 39.11 -4.20
CA PRO A 10 -9.71 40.13 -3.48
C PRO A 10 -8.21 39.84 -3.45
N THR A 11 -7.39 40.85 -3.20
CA THR A 11 -5.96 40.63 -2.96
C THR A 11 -5.77 39.73 -1.73
N GLY A 12 -4.90 38.74 -1.83
CA GLY A 12 -4.70 37.80 -0.75
C GLY A 12 -3.98 36.51 -1.17
N LYS A 13 -3.79 35.62 -0.20
CA LYS A 13 -3.23 34.29 -0.42
C LYS A 13 -4.36 33.28 -0.53
N TYR A 14 -4.29 32.45 -1.56
CA TYR A 14 -5.29 31.43 -1.87
C TYR A 14 -4.61 30.09 -2.10
N ARG A 15 -5.28 29.01 -1.71
CA ARG A 15 -4.93 27.67 -2.12
C ARG A 15 -5.69 27.35 -3.41
N CYS A 16 -4.97 27.06 -4.49
CA CYS A 16 -5.54 26.65 -5.75
C CYS A 16 -5.38 25.13 -5.89
N SER A 17 -6.50 24.43 -6.11
CA SER A 17 -6.52 22.97 -6.23
C SER A 17 -7.23 22.63 -7.53
N VAL A 18 -6.56 21.88 -8.40
CA VAL A 18 -7.14 21.32 -9.63
C VAL A 18 -7.34 19.83 -9.43
N ARG A 19 -8.55 19.33 -9.67
CA ARG A 19 -8.92 17.94 -9.41
C ARG A 19 -9.71 17.35 -10.59
N ASN A 20 -9.60 16.05 -10.76
CA ASN A 20 -10.51 15.26 -11.56
C ASN A 20 -11.30 14.27 -10.68
N LEU A 21 -12.03 13.34 -11.29
CA LEU A 21 -12.81 12.32 -10.55
C LEU A 21 -11.93 11.31 -9.79
N GLU A 22 -10.68 11.16 -10.20
CA GLU A 22 -9.72 10.22 -9.62
C GLU A 22 -8.80 10.86 -8.56
N GLY A 23 -8.85 12.20 -8.38
CA GLY A 23 -8.09 12.87 -7.32
C GLY A 23 -7.52 14.25 -7.68
N SER A 24 -6.48 14.66 -6.97
CA SER A 24 -5.83 15.96 -7.14
C SER A 24 -4.80 15.90 -8.27
N LEU A 25 -4.84 16.87 -9.17
CA LEU A 25 -3.89 17.02 -10.28
C LEU A 25 -2.86 18.12 -10.00
N ALA A 26 -3.25 19.19 -9.30
CA ALA A 26 -2.35 20.22 -8.84
C ALA A 26 -2.90 20.84 -7.55
N ASP A 27 -2.00 21.27 -6.66
CA ASP A 27 -2.35 21.92 -5.41
C ASP A 27 -1.21 22.86 -5.00
N GLU A 28 -1.46 24.16 -5.01
CA GLU A 28 -0.46 25.14 -4.65
C GLU A 28 -1.06 26.38 -3.98
N ASN A 29 -0.22 27.14 -3.30
CA ASN A 29 -0.57 28.45 -2.76
C ASN A 29 -0.24 29.53 -3.78
N ILE A 30 -1.22 30.36 -4.12
CA ILE A 30 -1.07 31.51 -5.02
C ILE A 30 -1.32 32.79 -4.26
N THR A 31 -0.67 33.88 -4.69
CA THR A 31 -0.92 35.22 -4.16
C THR A 31 -1.57 36.02 -5.25
N VAL A 32 -2.77 36.52 -4.98
CA VAL A 32 -3.50 37.46 -5.86
C VAL A 32 -3.18 38.88 -5.39
N THR A 33 -2.69 39.70 -6.30
CA THR A 33 -2.43 41.10 -6.10
C THR A 33 -3.52 41.92 -6.81
N ASP A 34 -3.36 43.22 -6.88
CA ASP A 34 -4.23 44.15 -7.60
C ASP A 34 -4.15 44.05 -9.14
N MET A 35 -3.20 43.22 -9.63
CA MET A 35 -3.07 42.94 -11.06
C MET A 35 -3.69 41.56 -11.39
N ALA A 36 -4.14 41.41 -12.62
CA ALA A 36 -4.63 40.14 -13.13
C ALA A 36 -3.52 39.08 -13.02
N LEU A 37 -3.83 37.97 -12.35
CA LEU A 37 -2.96 36.79 -12.27
C LEU A 37 -3.45 35.75 -13.27
N GLU A 38 -2.60 35.38 -14.22
CA GLU A 38 -2.80 34.21 -15.07
C GLU A 38 -1.90 33.09 -14.58
N LYS A 39 -2.47 31.93 -14.36
CA LYS A 39 -1.74 30.72 -13.94
C LYS A 39 -2.15 29.56 -14.82
N ASN A 40 -1.18 29.00 -15.52
CA ASN A 40 -1.35 27.82 -16.37
C ASN A 40 -0.82 26.60 -15.63
N TYR A 41 -1.60 25.51 -15.66
CA TYR A 41 -1.21 24.21 -15.12
C TYR A 41 -1.00 23.25 -16.29
N ASP A 42 0.17 22.62 -16.31
CA ASP A 42 0.37 21.43 -17.09
C ASP A 42 -0.29 20.27 -16.34
N LEU A 43 -1.39 19.77 -16.89
CA LEU A 43 -2.17 18.68 -16.30
C LEU A 43 -1.86 17.34 -16.99
N THR A 44 -0.72 17.24 -17.65
CA THR A 44 -0.25 15.96 -18.17
C THR A 44 0.06 15.06 -16.98
N VAL A 45 -0.67 13.96 -16.89
CA VAL A 45 -0.53 12.97 -15.83
C VAL A 45 -0.27 11.61 -16.43
N GLY A 46 0.57 10.83 -15.75
CA GLY A 46 0.77 9.44 -16.06
C GLY A 46 -0.22 8.54 -15.33
N SER A 47 -0.28 7.31 -15.76
CA SER A 47 -0.91 6.22 -15.04
C SER A 47 -0.05 4.96 -15.17
N LEU A 48 -0.06 4.13 -14.15
CA LEU A 48 0.53 2.80 -14.16
C LEU A 48 -0.57 1.77 -13.96
N SER A 49 -0.56 0.73 -14.80
CA SER A 49 -1.46 -0.42 -14.65
C SER A 49 -0.70 -1.72 -14.94
N GLY A 50 -1.26 -2.83 -14.55
CA GLY A 50 -0.68 -4.15 -14.79
C GLY A 50 -1.27 -5.20 -13.86
N LYS A 51 -0.53 -6.28 -13.70
CA LYS A 51 -0.89 -7.40 -12.85
C LYS A 51 0.20 -7.70 -11.85
N ALA A 52 -0.17 -7.81 -10.59
CA ALA A 52 0.67 -8.37 -9.53
C ALA A 52 0.37 -9.87 -9.41
N THR A 53 1.40 -10.68 -9.28
CA THR A 53 1.27 -12.13 -9.10
C THR A 53 2.21 -12.62 -8.01
N TRP A 54 1.84 -13.68 -7.32
CA TRP A 54 2.74 -14.32 -6.38
C TRP A 54 3.68 -15.29 -7.11
N GLU A 55 4.97 -15.24 -6.79
CA GLU A 55 5.98 -16.17 -7.33
C GLU A 55 5.63 -17.63 -6.99
N ASN A 56 5.06 -17.87 -5.83
CA ASN A 56 4.63 -19.19 -5.37
C ASN A 56 3.31 -19.68 -5.99
N GLY A 57 2.72 -18.92 -6.91
CA GLY A 57 1.46 -19.25 -7.59
C GLY A 57 0.21 -19.13 -6.73
N SER A 58 0.29 -18.52 -5.54
CA SER A 58 -0.87 -18.25 -4.71
C SER A 58 -1.78 -17.19 -5.35
N SER A 59 -3.04 -17.17 -4.96
CA SER A 59 -4.01 -16.11 -5.33
C SER A 59 -4.06 -15.03 -4.25
N PHE A 60 -4.52 -13.84 -4.61
CA PHE A 60 -4.88 -12.82 -3.64
C PHE A 60 -6.16 -13.24 -2.91
N ASP A 61 -6.16 -13.12 -1.59
CA ASP A 61 -7.35 -13.38 -0.79
C ASP A 61 -8.34 -12.21 -0.91
N ALA A 62 -9.62 -12.55 -1.10
CA ALA A 62 -10.71 -11.58 -1.21
C ALA A 62 -10.92 -10.75 0.07
N ASN A 63 -10.52 -11.28 1.22
CA ASN A 63 -10.72 -10.64 2.53
C ASN A 63 -9.57 -9.71 2.92
N THR A 64 -8.44 -9.79 2.21
CA THR A 64 -7.27 -8.95 2.46
C THR A 64 -7.20 -7.87 1.39
N PRO A 65 -7.48 -6.61 1.72
CA PRO A 65 -7.23 -5.51 0.81
C PRO A 65 -5.72 -5.32 0.63
N TRP A 66 -5.30 -5.00 -0.60
CA TRP A 66 -3.90 -4.81 -0.96
C TRP A 66 -3.67 -3.43 -1.52
N GLY A 67 -2.62 -2.77 -1.02
CA GLY A 67 -2.10 -1.54 -1.59
C GLY A 67 -0.89 -1.78 -2.48
N ILE A 68 -0.75 -0.96 -3.52
CA ILE A 68 0.45 -0.83 -4.33
C ILE A 68 0.86 0.64 -4.37
N TYR A 69 2.14 0.91 -4.20
CA TYR A 69 2.67 2.27 -4.07
C TYR A 69 3.84 2.46 -5.03
N LEU A 70 3.90 3.67 -5.60
CA LEU A 70 5.08 4.20 -6.26
C LEU A 70 5.74 5.20 -5.33
N GLU A 71 6.99 5.04 -5.04
CA GLU A 71 7.69 5.88 -4.07
C GLU A 71 9.04 6.33 -4.63
N ASN A 72 9.34 7.60 -4.42
CA ASN A 72 10.68 8.16 -4.52
C ASN A 72 10.92 9.09 -3.31
N LYS A 73 12.01 9.85 -3.31
CA LYS A 73 12.38 10.69 -2.16
C LYS A 73 11.32 11.72 -1.74
N ASP A 74 10.53 12.21 -2.69
CA ASP A 74 9.73 13.43 -2.52
C ASP A 74 8.23 13.17 -2.66
N ILE A 75 7.83 12.08 -3.31
CA ILE A 75 6.47 11.84 -3.78
C ILE A 75 6.11 10.36 -3.67
N SER A 76 4.85 10.10 -3.31
CA SER A 76 4.23 8.77 -3.34
C SER A 76 2.90 8.83 -4.07
N PHE A 77 2.63 7.79 -4.88
CA PHE A 77 1.33 7.54 -5.50
C PHE A 77 0.85 6.16 -5.10
N GLU A 78 -0.46 5.97 -5.04
CA GLU A 78 -1.04 4.74 -4.55
C GLU A 78 -2.15 4.20 -5.46
N GLY A 79 -2.37 2.91 -5.37
CA GLY A 79 -3.44 2.18 -5.99
C GLY A 79 -3.79 0.93 -5.19
N ASN A 80 -4.82 0.23 -5.63
CA ASN A 80 -5.24 -1.03 -5.01
C ASN A 80 -4.99 -2.18 -5.97
N ILE A 81 -4.66 -3.35 -5.42
CA ILE A 81 -4.60 -4.61 -6.15
C ILE A 81 -5.92 -5.33 -5.91
N THR A 82 -6.58 -5.73 -6.98
CA THR A 82 -7.82 -6.49 -6.95
C THR A 82 -7.56 -7.99 -6.73
N GLN A 83 -8.59 -8.76 -6.45
CA GLN A 83 -8.47 -10.19 -6.17
C GLN A 83 -7.84 -10.99 -7.32
N ASP A 84 -8.03 -10.57 -8.57
CA ASP A 84 -7.41 -11.19 -9.73
C ASP A 84 -5.96 -10.74 -9.98
N GLY A 85 -5.43 -9.89 -9.10
CA GLY A 85 -4.09 -9.31 -9.15
C GLY A 85 -3.98 -8.04 -10.00
N SER A 86 -5.03 -7.62 -10.69
CA SER A 86 -5.01 -6.40 -11.50
C SER A 86 -4.86 -5.16 -10.62
N TYR A 87 -4.13 -4.16 -11.10
CA TYR A 87 -3.96 -2.91 -10.38
C TYR A 87 -3.92 -1.70 -11.32
N LYS A 88 -4.24 -0.52 -10.78
CA LYS A 88 -4.09 0.77 -11.45
C LYS A 88 -3.70 1.85 -10.45
N ILE A 89 -2.68 2.64 -10.79
CA ILE A 89 -2.28 3.86 -10.08
C ILE A 89 -2.52 5.03 -11.04
N PRO A 90 -3.57 5.82 -10.82
CA PRO A 90 -3.91 6.96 -11.66
C PRO A 90 -3.18 8.23 -11.22
N ASN A 91 -3.27 9.28 -12.02
CA ASN A 91 -2.87 10.65 -11.67
C ASN A 91 -1.42 10.81 -11.18
N ILE A 92 -0.49 10.12 -11.83
CA ILE A 92 0.93 10.29 -11.56
C ILE A 92 1.37 11.64 -12.13
N THR A 93 1.44 12.65 -11.29
CA THR A 93 1.69 14.04 -11.67
C THR A 93 3.17 14.39 -11.89
N ALA A 94 4.07 13.47 -11.58
CA ALA A 94 5.50 13.63 -11.79
C ALA A 94 6.06 12.42 -12.55
N TYR A 95 6.68 12.67 -13.68
CA TYR A 95 7.38 11.62 -14.43
C TYR A 95 8.74 11.34 -13.78
N GLY A 96 9.17 10.10 -13.79
CA GLY A 96 10.42 9.68 -13.16
C GLY A 96 10.47 8.19 -12.88
N THR A 97 11.53 7.78 -12.19
CA THR A 97 11.70 6.40 -11.74
C THR A 97 11.28 6.29 -10.29
N TYR A 98 10.51 5.25 -10.00
CA TYR A 98 9.91 4.95 -8.71
C TYR A 98 10.23 3.54 -8.26
N ASP A 99 10.43 3.38 -6.98
CA ASP A 99 10.33 2.07 -6.34
C ASP A 99 8.86 1.67 -6.26
N VAL A 100 8.58 0.40 -6.52
CA VAL A 100 7.24 -0.17 -6.42
C VAL A 100 7.19 -1.06 -5.20
N THR A 101 6.28 -0.75 -4.30
CA THR A 101 6.06 -1.51 -3.07
C THR A 101 4.61 -1.99 -2.96
N VAL A 102 4.42 -3.12 -2.32
CA VAL A 102 3.09 -3.68 -2.02
C VAL A 102 2.94 -3.92 -0.53
N ILE A 103 1.72 -3.84 -0.04
CA ILE A 103 1.39 -4.05 1.36
C ILE A 103 0.01 -4.70 1.51
N PRO A 104 -0.14 -5.71 2.37
CA PRO A 104 -1.45 -6.13 2.85
C PRO A 104 -1.98 -5.09 3.85
N LEU A 105 -3.18 -4.54 3.62
CA LEU A 105 -3.73 -3.44 4.42
C LEU A 105 -4.40 -3.92 5.73
N ASN A 106 -4.14 -5.15 6.16
CA ASN A 106 -4.66 -5.77 7.38
C ASN A 106 -3.58 -5.83 8.48
N GLY A 107 -3.27 -4.70 9.13
CA GLY A 107 -2.52 -4.67 10.39
C GLY A 107 -0.99 -4.71 10.31
N SER A 108 -0.37 -4.64 9.15
CA SER A 108 1.07 -4.43 8.98
C SER A 108 1.34 -3.14 8.22
N ASP A 109 2.37 -2.42 8.64
CA ASP A 109 2.89 -1.26 7.90
C ASP A 109 4.12 -1.63 7.04
N ASP A 110 4.51 -2.91 7.03
CA ASP A 110 5.69 -3.38 6.30
C ASP A 110 5.42 -3.46 4.80
N ARG A 111 6.03 -2.56 4.06
CA ARG A 111 5.99 -2.50 2.60
C ARG A 111 7.05 -3.40 1.99
N THR A 112 6.64 -4.27 1.09
CA THR A 112 7.55 -5.14 0.36
C THR A 112 7.85 -4.56 -1.02
N LYS A 113 9.13 -4.27 -1.29
CA LYS A 113 9.56 -3.82 -2.60
C LYS A 113 9.47 -4.96 -3.61
N VAL A 114 8.76 -4.73 -4.71
CA VAL A 114 8.56 -5.70 -5.79
C VAL A 114 9.29 -5.32 -7.09
N GLY A 115 9.81 -4.10 -7.18
CA GLY A 115 10.57 -3.68 -8.35
C GLY A 115 10.73 -2.17 -8.44
N THR A 116 11.05 -1.72 -9.64
CA THR A 116 11.13 -0.30 -10.03
C THR A 116 10.40 -0.11 -11.35
N VAL A 117 9.86 1.09 -11.57
CA VAL A 117 9.21 1.48 -12.83
C VAL A 117 9.60 2.89 -13.21
N THR A 118 9.74 3.16 -14.50
CA THR A 118 9.94 4.51 -15.02
C THR A 118 8.66 4.98 -15.73
N ILE A 119 8.07 6.04 -15.20
CA ILE A 119 6.91 6.71 -15.80
C ILE A 119 7.44 7.84 -16.67
N ASN A 120 7.24 7.74 -17.97
CA ASN A 120 7.69 8.73 -18.97
C ASN A 120 6.62 9.02 -20.03
N SER A 121 5.42 8.50 -19.86
CA SER A 121 4.27 8.63 -20.76
C SER A 121 2.96 8.67 -19.98
N GLU A 122 1.86 9.05 -20.63
CA GLU A 122 0.52 9.10 -20.03
C GLU A 122 0.03 7.72 -19.56
N THR A 123 0.48 6.65 -20.21
CA THR A 123 0.15 5.28 -19.82
C THR A 123 1.42 4.43 -19.76
N THR A 124 1.58 3.72 -18.68
CA THR A 124 2.63 2.72 -18.51
C THR A 124 1.97 1.42 -18.09
N GLU A 125 2.36 0.31 -18.70
CA GLU A 125 1.91 -1.02 -18.32
C GLU A 125 3.11 -1.83 -17.85
N GLN A 126 3.02 -2.43 -16.67
CA GLN A 126 4.05 -3.30 -16.12
C GLN A 126 3.46 -4.29 -15.13
N ASP A 127 3.88 -5.55 -15.24
CA ASP A 127 3.53 -6.58 -14.27
C ASP A 127 4.61 -6.70 -13.20
N PHE A 128 4.21 -7.09 -11.98
CA PHE A 128 5.11 -7.33 -10.87
C PHE A 128 4.91 -8.71 -10.27
N VAL A 129 6.01 -9.28 -9.82
CA VAL A 129 6.01 -10.55 -9.09
C VAL A 129 6.33 -10.28 -7.63
N ILE A 130 5.47 -10.75 -6.73
CA ILE A 130 5.66 -10.67 -5.29
C ILE A 130 6.41 -11.93 -4.86
N SER A 131 7.66 -11.76 -4.46
CA SER A 131 8.46 -12.84 -3.90
C SER A 131 8.16 -13.00 -2.41
N GLY A 132 8.16 -14.26 -1.93
CA GLY A 132 7.85 -14.60 -0.54
C GLY A 132 6.47 -15.20 -0.35
N TYR A 133 5.98 -15.13 0.89
CA TYR A 133 4.76 -15.81 1.33
C TYR A 133 3.93 -14.87 2.20
N LEU A 134 2.63 -14.81 1.95
CA LEU A 134 1.71 -14.13 2.83
C LEU A 134 1.49 -14.99 4.08
N LEU A 135 1.79 -14.43 5.24
CA LEU A 135 1.45 -14.97 6.54
C LEU A 135 0.30 -14.16 7.12
N GLN A 136 -0.85 -14.81 7.32
CA GLN A 136 -2.02 -14.21 7.95
C GLN A 136 -2.28 -14.87 9.30
N ILE A 137 -2.49 -14.05 10.33
CA ILE A 137 -2.78 -14.51 11.68
C ILE A 137 -4.06 -13.82 12.14
N THR A 138 -4.98 -14.59 12.69
CA THR A 138 -6.17 -14.06 13.38
C THR A 138 -6.12 -14.47 14.84
N LEU A 139 -6.04 -13.50 15.75
CA LEU A 139 -6.17 -13.74 17.18
C LEU A 139 -7.63 -13.66 17.58
N GLN A 140 -8.13 -14.70 18.24
CA GLN A 140 -9.50 -14.77 18.73
C GLN A 140 -9.54 -15.16 20.20
N ASP A 141 -10.59 -14.75 20.90
CA ASP A 141 -10.87 -15.30 22.22
C ASP A 141 -11.65 -16.63 22.15
N SER A 142 -11.96 -17.19 23.32
CA SER A 142 -12.67 -18.46 23.44
C SER A 142 -14.09 -18.43 22.85
N THR A 143 -14.65 -17.24 22.55
CA THR A 143 -15.95 -17.08 21.90
C THR A 143 -15.84 -16.96 20.38
N GLY A 144 -14.62 -16.86 19.85
CA GLY A 144 -14.32 -16.65 18.43
C GLY A 144 -14.31 -15.18 18.01
N GLU A 145 -14.37 -14.25 18.97
CA GLU A 145 -14.28 -12.81 18.69
C GLU A 145 -12.82 -12.39 18.51
N GLY A 146 -12.56 -11.58 17.48
CA GLY A 146 -11.20 -11.09 17.15
C GLY A 146 -10.65 -10.15 18.21
N LYS A 147 -9.40 -10.34 18.59
CA LYS A 147 -8.68 -9.48 19.56
C LYS A 147 -8.04 -8.30 18.87
N SER A 148 -8.72 -7.14 18.90
CA SER A 148 -8.28 -5.91 18.23
C SER A 148 -7.17 -5.17 18.98
N PHE A 149 -6.26 -4.55 18.21
CA PHE A 149 -5.19 -3.67 18.69
C PHE A 149 -4.24 -4.31 19.70
N VAL A 150 -4.01 -5.62 19.55
CA VAL A 150 -3.08 -6.39 20.37
C VAL A 150 -1.69 -6.31 19.74
N ASN A 151 -0.67 -6.03 20.55
CA ASN A 151 0.73 -6.10 20.11
C ASN A 151 1.16 -7.57 20.01
N VAL A 152 1.63 -7.96 18.83
CA VAL A 152 2.06 -9.32 18.50
C VAL A 152 3.50 -9.27 18.00
N THR A 153 4.32 -10.14 18.54
CA THR A 153 5.66 -10.41 18.02
C THR A 153 5.62 -11.72 17.23
N ILE A 154 6.13 -11.68 16.01
CA ILE A 154 6.26 -12.84 15.13
C ILE A 154 7.75 -13.07 14.92
N SER A 155 8.29 -14.13 15.51
CA SER A 155 9.69 -14.49 15.40
C SER A 155 9.90 -15.48 14.28
N GLY A 156 10.84 -15.18 13.38
CA GLY A 156 11.11 -15.98 12.18
C GLY A 156 11.82 -17.30 12.49
N PRO A 157 12.01 -18.12 11.47
CA PRO A 157 12.65 -19.42 11.62
C PRO A 157 14.13 -19.26 12.06
N GLU A 158 14.64 -20.24 12.79
CA GLU A 158 16.03 -20.26 13.25
C GLU A 158 17.06 -20.08 12.12
N THR A 159 16.71 -20.54 10.91
CA THR A 159 17.57 -20.43 9.71
C THR A 159 17.66 -19.01 9.15
N SER A 160 16.71 -18.15 9.49
CA SER A 160 16.67 -16.74 9.08
C SER A 160 15.95 -15.94 10.17
N PRO A 161 16.62 -15.65 11.30
CA PRO A 161 15.99 -15.01 12.44
C PRO A 161 15.58 -13.59 12.09
N VAL A 162 14.28 -13.36 12.09
CA VAL A 162 13.65 -12.04 11.91
C VAL A 162 12.58 -11.88 12.99
N ASN A 163 12.35 -10.66 13.42
CA ASN A 163 11.28 -10.34 14.35
C ASN A 163 10.43 -9.24 13.76
N TYR A 164 9.14 -9.49 13.69
CA TYR A 164 8.15 -8.52 13.30
C TYR A 164 7.34 -8.12 14.54
N GLU A 165 7.19 -6.83 14.76
CA GLU A 165 6.28 -6.28 15.76
C GLU A 165 5.08 -5.68 15.03
N CYS A 166 3.91 -6.21 15.27
CA CYS A 166 2.69 -5.85 14.57
C CYS A 166 1.55 -5.63 15.57
N PHE A 167 0.55 -4.87 15.15
CA PHE A 167 -0.71 -4.76 15.88
C PHE A 167 -1.83 -5.43 15.09
N THR A 168 -2.70 -6.16 15.78
CA THR A 168 -3.92 -6.66 15.15
C THR A 168 -4.82 -5.49 14.76
N ASN A 169 -5.51 -5.64 13.62
CA ASN A 169 -6.56 -4.71 13.22
C ASN A 169 -7.82 -4.86 14.12
N PHE A 170 -8.90 -4.15 13.79
CA PHE A 170 -10.16 -4.20 14.52
C PHE A 170 -10.85 -5.58 14.49
N ARG A 171 -10.43 -6.50 13.62
CA ARG A 171 -10.92 -7.88 13.51
C ARG A 171 -9.99 -8.90 14.17
N GLY A 172 -8.90 -8.47 14.79
CA GLY A 172 -7.90 -9.36 15.36
C GLY A 172 -6.93 -9.94 14.33
N GLU A 173 -6.85 -9.37 13.12
CA GLU A 173 -6.06 -9.88 12.01
C GLU A 173 -4.73 -9.16 11.87
N ILE A 174 -3.70 -9.90 11.45
CA ILE A 174 -2.39 -9.41 11.00
C ILE A 174 -2.10 -10.10 9.67
N SER A 175 -1.55 -9.34 8.72
CA SER A 175 -1.04 -9.87 7.46
C SER A 175 0.32 -9.27 7.18
N LEU A 176 1.31 -10.10 6.86
CA LEU A 176 2.66 -9.67 6.48
C LEU A 176 3.24 -10.59 5.40
N ILE A 177 4.22 -10.08 4.66
CA ILE A 177 4.97 -10.85 3.68
C ILE A 177 6.26 -11.32 4.33
N VAL A 178 6.47 -12.63 4.39
CA VAL A 178 7.70 -13.24 4.88
C VAL A 178 8.51 -13.81 3.71
N SER A 179 9.81 -13.61 3.72
CA SER A 179 10.69 -13.99 2.60
C SER A 179 11.13 -15.46 2.64
N THR A 180 11.10 -16.09 3.81
CA THR A 180 11.72 -17.40 4.03
C THR A 180 10.70 -18.41 4.53
N PRO A 181 10.63 -19.62 3.91
CA PRO A 181 9.86 -20.73 4.49
C PRO A 181 10.44 -21.14 5.86
N GLY A 182 9.57 -21.62 6.73
CA GLY A 182 9.97 -22.08 8.06
C GLY A 182 8.87 -21.93 9.10
N THR A 183 9.19 -22.20 10.33
CA THR A 183 8.26 -22.09 11.45
C THR A 183 8.46 -20.75 12.14
N TYR A 184 7.37 -20.00 12.24
CA TYR A 184 7.28 -18.70 12.90
C TYR A 184 6.57 -18.85 14.25
N GLU A 185 7.18 -18.37 15.31
CA GLU A 185 6.58 -18.32 16.64
C GLU A 185 5.77 -17.04 16.80
N ILE A 186 4.57 -17.16 17.33
CA ILE A 186 3.66 -16.06 17.59
C ILE A 186 3.57 -15.82 19.08
N SER A 187 3.91 -14.62 19.53
CA SER A 187 3.85 -14.20 20.92
C SER A 187 3.02 -12.95 21.11
N VAL A 188 2.26 -12.91 22.19
CA VAL A 188 1.50 -11.73 22.64
C VAL A 188 2.00 -11.33 24.00
N ASN A 189 2.44 -10.10 24.18
CA ASN A 189 3.02 -9.60 25.42
C ASN A 189 4.14 -10.52 25.94
N ASN A 190 5.00 -11.03 25.06
CA ASN A 190 6.09 -11.99 25.33
C ASN A 190 5.62 -13.36 25.84
N ILE A 191 4.35 -13.71 25.68
CA ILE A 191 3.83 -15.04 25.97
C ILE A 191 3.61 -15.76 24.63
N SER A 192 4.24 -16.92 24.46
CA SER A 192 4.05 -17.73 23.25
C SER A 192 2.60 -18.20 23.15
N CYS A 193 1.97 -17.93 22.02
CA CYS A 193 0.59 -18.29 21.73
C CYS A 193 0.49 -19.39 20.66
N GLY A 194 1.61 -19.81 20.08
CA GLY A 194 1.68 -20.89 19.11
C GLY A 194 2.62 -20.60 17.95
N ASN A 195 2.67 -21.56 17.02
CA ASN A 195 3.54 -21.50 15.87
C ASN A 195 2.74 -21.62 14.58
N VAL A 196 3.27 -21.04 13.50
CA VAL A 196 2.77 -21.26 12.14
C VAL A 196 3.93 -21.66 11.24
N THR A 197 3.70 -22.65 10.39
CA THR A 197 4.73 -23.11 9.44
C THR A 197 4.34 -22.69 8.02
N VAL A 198 5.23 -21.91 7.40
CA VAL A 198 5.18 -21.53 6.00
C VAL A 198 6.07 -22.50 5.22
N THR A 199 5.54 -23.15 4.20
CA THR A 199 6.28 -24.11 3.36
C THR A 199 6.51 -23.54 1.96
N ASP A 200 5.51 -23.63 1.11
CA ASP A 200 5.57 -23.32 -0.32
C ASP A 200 4.44 -22.40 -0.81
N LYS A 201 3.52 -22.03 0.09
CA LYS A 201 2.33 -21.21 -0.21
C LYS A 201 2.03 -20.22 0.91
N ASN A 202 1.15 -19.28 0.60
CA ASN A 202 0.54 -18.38 1.58
C ASN A 202 -0.21 -19.19 2.65
N VAL A 203 -0.13 -18.75 3.89
CA VAL A 203 -0.69 -19.45 5.05
C VAL A 203 -1.55 -18.50 5.88
N ALA A 204 -2.73 -18.99 6.27
CA ALA A 204 -3.60 -18.34 7.25
C ALA A 204 -3.74 -19.22 8.51
N LYS A 205 -3.66 -18.63 9.69
CA LYS A 205 -3.74 -19.30 10.98
C LYS A 205 -4.61 -18.55 11.96
N VAL A 206 -5.57 -19.25 12.57
CA VAL A 206 -6.32 -18.74 13.72
C VAL A 206 -5.64 -19.23 15.00
N ILE A 207 -5.43 -18.32 15.94
CA ILE A 207 -4.86 -18.60 17.27
C ILE A 207 -5.90 -18.19 18.31
N GLN A 208 -6.24 -19.13 19.16
CA GLN A 208 -7.14 -18.92 20.31
C GLN A 208 -6.30 -18.48 21.52
N MET A 209 -6.77 -17.44 22.19
CA MET A 209 -6.13 -16.85 23.38
C MET A 209 -6.96 -17.06 24.63
#